data_cbe96054ed65d99a85367cd45cd6ebb0
#
_entry.id   cbe96054ed65d99a85367cd45cd6ebb0
#
_cell.length_a   1.000
_cell.length_b   1.000
_cell.length_c   1.000
_cell.angle_alpha   90.00
_cell.angle_beta   90.00
_cell.angle_gamma   90.00
#
_symmetry.space_group_name_H-M   'P 1'
#
loop_
_entity.id
_entity.type
_entity.pdbx_description
1 polymer ?
#
loop_
_entity_poly.entity_id
_entity_poly.type
_entity_poly.pdbx_seq_one_letter_code
_entity_poly.pdbx_strand_id
1 'polypeptide(L)'
;MVHQPVTLVTGGTFGLGEAIALELARRGHRVLTFGLAQPQVSSTAQGLEGVRAAAEAAGLAERIEVLEADVSSAADVERVVARALLRFGRIDGLVNSAAIGPLGTVLDTSEEMFDRILAVNVKGVYLASRAVIPTMAAQGGGSIVNIGSGAGHGKPNMAAYAASKGAVLALTTAMAYDHFHQRIRVNLAIPGGGGIVSGMSVGRVGGDAALFAGRKVAGTVAGRPATGRDLANAVAFLLSDDAATVSGTVVDVGCFANQGGPIPPAPNS
;
A
#
# COMPACT_ATOMS: atom_id res chain seq x y z
N MET A 1 12.89 -23.95 14.70
CA MET A 1 11.65 -23.56 13.98
C MET A 1 12.02 -22.42 13.05
N VAL A 2 11.67 -22.51 11.78
CA VAL A 2 11.90 -21.41 10.81
C VAL A 2 11.05 -20.23 11.27
N HIS A 3 11.69 -19.07 11.44
CA HIS A 3 11.01 -17.82 11.79
C HIS A 3 9.99 -17.45 10.71
N GLN A 4 8.73 -17.28 11.09
CA GLN A 4 7.67 -16.81 10.20
C GLN A 4 7.43 -15.33 10.49
N PRO A 5 7.81 -14.41 9.57
CA PRO A 5 7.63 -12.99 9.81
C PRO A 5 6.14 -12.61 9.89
N VAL A 6 5.83 -11.68 10.78
CA VAL A 6 4.50 -11.13 10.99
C VAL A 6 4.41 -9.76 10.34
N THR A 7 3.47 -9.58 9.41
CA THR A 7 3.30 -8.33 8.68
C THR A 7 1.88 -7.78 8.79
N LEU A 8 1.78 -6.51 9.15
CA LEU A 8 0.53 -5.75 9.08
C LEU A 8 0.38 -5.09 7.72
N VAL A 9 -0.83 -5.12 7.14
CA VAL A 9 -1.14 -4.46 5.86
C VAL A 9 -2.36 -3.58 6.03
N THR A 10 -2.19 -2.26 5.92
CA THR A 10 -3.33 -1.32 5.93
C THR A 10 -3.99 -1.28 4.56
N GLY A 11 -5.32 -1.17 4.51
CA GLY A 11 -6.05 -1.13 3.24
C GLY A 11 -5.98 -2.45 2.45
N GLY A 12 -5.71 -3.56 3.12
CA GLY A 12 -5.58 -4.86 2.47
C GLY A 12 -6.90 -5.58 2.21
N THR A 13 -8.02 -4.89 2.36
CA THR A 13 -9.35 -5.43 2.03
C THR A 13 -9.72 -5.24 0.55
N PHE A 14 -8.89 -4.54 -0.23
CA PHE A 14 -9.12 -4.26 -1.65
C PHE A 14 -7.82 -4.09 -2.45
N GLY A 15 -7.87 -4.47 -3.72
CA GLY A 15 -6.94 -4.06 -4.76
C GLY A 15 -5.46 -4.35 -4.45
N LEU A 16 -4.63 -3.30 -4.37
CA LEU A 16 -3.19 -3.47 -4.14
C LEU A 16 -2.86 -4.07 -2.79
N GLY A 17 -3.54 -3.61 -1.73
CA GLY A 17 -3.31 -4.12 -0.38
C GLY A 17 -3.69 -5.60 -0.25
N GLU A 18 -4.78 -6.03 -0.86
CA GLU A 18 -5.19 -7.43 -0.96
C GLU A 18 -4.13 -8.27 -1.69
N ALA A 19 -3.68 -7.81 -2.87
CA ALA A 19 -2.65 -8.51 -3.65
C ALA A 19 -1.35 -8.66 -2.85
N ILE A 20 -0.96 -7.63 -2.08
CA ILE A 20 0.20 -7.65 -1.20
C ILE A 20 -0.01 -8.65 -0.06
N ALA A 21 -1.15 -8.62 0.62
CA ALA A 21 -1.45 -9.53 1.74
C ALA A 21 -1.40 -11.00 1.31
N LEU A 22 -2.01 -11.33 0.18
CA LEU A 22 -2.00 -12.69 -0.39
C LEU A 22 -0.60 -13.13 -0.80
N GLU A 23 0.19 -12.27 -1.43
CA GLU A 23 1.54 -12.63 -1.86
C GLU A 23 2.49 -12.81 -0.66
N LEU A 24 2.42 -11.96 0.35
CA LEU A 24 3.19 -12.11 1.58
C LEU A 24 2.86 -13.44 2.29
N ALA A 25 1.58 -13.79 2.37
CA ALA A 25 1.17 -15.07 2.94
C ALA A 25 1.69 -16.28 2.14
N ARG A 26 1.71 -16.20 0.80
CA ARG A 26 2.35 -17.24 -0.06
C ARG A 26 3.84 -17.39 0.23
N ARG A 27 4.51 -16.31 0.58
CA ARG A 27 5.94 -16.30 0.96
C ARG A 27 6.21 -16.68 2.40
N GLY A 28 5.19 -17.08 3.14
CA GLY A 28 5.33 -17.63 4.49
C GLY A 28 5.12 -16.63 5.61
N HIS A 29 4.77 -15.36 5.32
CA HIS A 29 4.38 -14.41 6.36
C HIS A 29 3.05 -14.81 7.03
N ARG A 30 2.94 -14.50 8.30
CA ARG A 30 1.64 -14.32 8.96
C ARG A 30 1.19 -12.90 8.75
N VAL A 31 0.04 -12.72 8.14
CA VAL A 31 -0.45 -11.41 7.72
C VAL A 31 -1.70 -11.05 8.53
N LEU A 32 -1.70 -9.89 9.14
CA LEU A 32 -2.90 -9.27 9.63
C LEU A 32 -3.20 -8.05 8.75
N THR A 33 -4.29 -8.13 8.02
CA THR A 33 -4.72 -7.04 7.14
C THR A 33 -5.99 -6.40 7.65
N PHE A 34 -6.15 -5.10 7.40
CA PHE A 34 -7.33 -4.38 7.83
C PHE A 34 -7.73 -3.25 6.89
N GLY A 35 -8.97 -2.87 6.94
CA GLY A 35 -9.58 -1.79 6.19
C GLY A 35 -11.07 -1.72 6.48
N LEU A 36 -11.78 -0.89 5.74
CA LEU A 36 -13.23 -0.77 5.88
C LEU A 36 -13.95 -1.96 5.22
N ALA A 37 -15.14 -2.30 5.72
CA ALA A 37 -15.95 -3.39 5.18
C ALA A 37 -16.42 -3.12 3.75
N GLN A 38 -16.72 -1.85 3.44
CA GLN A 38 -17.15 -1.42 2.11
C GLN A 38 -16.22 -0.36 1.55
N PRO A 39 -15.86 -0.43 0.25
CA PRO A 39 -15.13 0.63 -0.39
C PRO A 39 -16.05 1.85 -0.53
N GLN A 40 -15.52 3.01 -0.22
CA GLN A 40 -16.29 4.25 -0.35
C GLN A 40 -16.52 4.68 -1.81
N VAL A 41 -15.97 3.97 -2.80
CA VAL A 41 -15.90 4.42 -4.20
C VAL A 41 -16.10 3.32 -5.25
N SER A 42 -16.34 2.05 -4.92
CA SER A 42 -16.47 1.02 -5.98
C SER A 42 -17.40 -0.12 -5.61
N SER A 43 -18.31 -0.46 -6.53
CA SER A 43 -19.23 -1.59 -6.44
C SER A 43 -18.61 -2.97 -6.71
N THR A 44 -17.36 -3.04 -7.15
CA THR A 44 -16.70 -4.29 -7.56
C THR A 44 -15.80 -4.92 -6.51
N ALA A 45 -15.57 -4.24 -5.41
CA ALA A 45 -14.70 -4.73 -4.36
C ALA A 45 -15.51 -5.55 -3.35
N GLN A 46 -15.02 -6.75 -3.03
CA GLN A 46 -15.70 -7.70 -2.16
C GLN A 46 -15.41 -7.49 -0.65
N GLY A 47 -14.61 -6.50 -0.29
CA GLY A 47 -14.33 -6.14 1.11
C GLY A 47 -13.63 -7.24 1.89
N LEU A 48 -13.93 -7.27 3.19
CA LEU A 48 -13.35 -8.23 4.14
C LEU A 48 -13.60 -9.68 3.72
N GLU A 49 -14.82 -10.00 3.30
CA GLU A 49 -15.20 -11.36 2.90
C GLU A 49 -14.51 -11.79 1.62
N GLY A 50 -14.30 -10.87 0.67
CA GLY A 50 -13.57 -11.17 -0.55
C GLY A 50 -12.13 -11.62 -0.29
N VAL A 51 -11.44 -10.94 0.61
CA VAL A 51 -10.06 -11.33 0.99
C VAL A 51 -10.04 -12.66 1.72
N ARG A 52 -11.02 -12.93 2.62
CA ARG A 52 -11.15 -14.23 3.29
C ARG A 52 -11.35 -15.35 2.29
N ALA A 53 -12.30 -15.19 1.37
CA ALA A 53 -12.58 -16.18 0.32
C ALA A 53 -11.34 -16.39 -0.60
N ALA A 54 -10.63 -15.32 -0.97
CA ALA A 54 -9.41 -15.42 -1.76
C ALA A 54 -8.28 -16.14 -1.01
N ALA A 55 -8.17 -15.91 0.30
CA ALA A 55 -7.22 -16.62 1.15
C ALA A 55 -7.56 -18.10 1.28
N GLU A 56 -8.82 -18.44 1.48
CA GLU A 56 -9.30 -19.83 1.51
C GLU A 56 -9.04 -20.54 0.20
N ALA A 57 -9.43 -19.95 -0.93
CA ALA A 57 -9.21 -20.51 -2.26
C ALA A 57 -7.73 -20.72 -2.58
N ALA A 58 -6.84 -19.93 -2.00
CA ALA A 58 -5.40 -20.06 -2.13
C ALA A 58 -4.74 -20.99 -1.10
N GLY A 59 -5.49 -21.57 -0.15
CA GLY A 59 -4.96 -22.37 0.95
C GLY A 59 -4.15 -21.57 1.98
N LEU A 60 -4.48 -20.29 2.15
CA LEU A 60 -3.75 -19.33 2.99
C LEU A 60 -4.55 -18.86 4.22
N ALA A 61 -5.74 -19.39 4.47
CA ALA A 61 -6.65 -18.93 5.53
C ALA A 61 -5.98 -18.88 6.92
N GLU A 62 -5.15 -19.87 7.24
CA GLU A 62 -4.42 -19.93 8.53
C GLU A 62 -3.31 -18.85 8.66
N ARG A 63 -2.91 -18.24 7.55
CA ARG A 63 -1.84 -17.24 7.49
C ARG A 63 -2.34 -15.81 7.44
N ILE A 64 -3.62 -15.60 7.11
CA ILE A 64 -4.20 -14.26 6.93
C ILE A 64 -5.32 -14.06 7.94
N GLU A 65 -5.23 -12.99 8.72
CA GLU A 65 -6.34 -12.47 9.52
C GLU A 65 -6.81 -11.16 8.92
N VAL A 66 -8.13 -11.01 8.78
CA VAL A 66 -8.76 -9.82 8.17
C VAL A 66 -9.65 -9.15 9.20
N LEU A 67 -9.38 -7.88 9.51
CA LEU A 67 -10.13 -7.08 10.49
C LEU A 67 -10.76 -5.85 9.83
N GLU A 68 -11.91 -5.44 10.38
CA GLU A 68 -12.46 -4.13 10.08
C GLU A 68 -11.84 -3.07 10.99
N ALA A 69 -11.23 -2.05 10.38
CA ALA A 69 -10.66 -0.91 11.09
C ALA A 69 -10.43 0.27 10.16
N ASP A 70 -10.60 1.49 10.67
CA ASP A 70 -10.27 2.73 9.96
C ASP A 70 -8.84 3.15 10.30
N VAL A 71 -7.98 3.22 9.27
CA VAL A 71 -6.58 3.63 9.43
C VAL A 71 -6.44 5.07 9.94
N SER A 72 -7.44 5.94 9.76
CA SER A 72 -7.45 7.32 10.25
C SER A 72 -7.83 7.45 11.74
N SER A 73 -8.26 6.35 12.37
CA SER A 73 -8.62 6.23 13.79
C SER A 73 -7.45 5.65 14.60
N ALA A 74 -6.92 6.41 15.53
CA ALA A 74 -5.84 5.94 16.41
C ALA A 74 -6.27 4.71 17.24
N ALA A 75 -7.49 4.73 17.78
CA ALA A 75 -8.04 3.63 18.58
C ALA A 75 -8.15 2.33 17.76
N ASP A 76 -8.57 2.43 16.50
CA ASP A 76 -8.66 1.26 15.62
C ASP A 76 -7.28 0.69 15.30
N VAL A 77 -6.31 1.55 14.98
CA VAL A 77 -4.93 1.13 14.72
C VAL A 77 -4.31 0.44 15.94
N GLU A 78 -4.48 1.03 17.14
CA GLU A 78 -4.00 0.44 18.39
C GLU A 78 -4.64 -0.93 18.66
N ARG A 79 -5.96 -1.07 18.43
CA ARG A 79 -6.69 -2.34 18.54
C ARG A 79 -6.13 -3.40 17.58
N VAL A 80 -5.81 -3.02 16.34
CA VAL A 80 -5.22 -3.93 15.34
C VAL A 80 -3.82 -4.38 15.76
N VAL A 81 -2.97 -3.47 16.22
CA VAL A 81 -1.61 -3.77 16.71
C VAL A 81 -1.69 -4.69 17.94
N ALA A 82 -2.55 -4.39 18.91
CA ALA A 82 -2.75 -5.24 20.08
C ALA A 82 -3.21 -6.65 19.68
N ARG A 83 -4.10 -6.76 18.68
CA ARG A 83 -4.55 -8.06 18.15
C ARG A 83 -3.41 -8.85 17.51
N ALA A 84 -2.53 -8.20 16.74
CA ALA A 84 -1.38 -8.85 16.14
C ALA A 84 -0.41 -9.36 17.20
N LEU A 85 -0.13 -8.56 18.22
CA LEU A 85 0.73 -8.94 19.33
C LEU A 85 0.15 -10.09 20.16
N LEU A 86 -1.14 -10.05 20.45
CA LEU A 86 -1.82 -11.12 21.16
C LEU A 86 -1.75 -12.45 20.39
N ARG A 87 -1.95 -12.40 19.08
CA ARG A 87 -2.00 -13.62 18.25
C ARG A 87 -0.62 -14.16 17.87
N PHE A 88 0.31 -13.27 17.56
CA PHE A 88 1.58 -13.67 16.94
C PHE A 88 2.81 -13.33 17.80
N GLY A 89 2.66 -12.47 18.81
CA GLY A 89 3.72 -12.10 19.74
C GLY A 89 4.75 -11.11 19.19
N ARG A 90 4.64 -10.72 17.91
CA ARG A 90 5.63 -9.86 17.23
C ARG A 90 5.04 -9.14 16.03
N ILE A 91 5.77 -8.14 15.52
CA ILE A 91 5.49 -7.43 14.27
C ILE A 91 6.83 -7.16 13.58
N ASP A 92 7.09 -7.80 12.44
CA ASP A 92 8.32 -7.66 11.66
C ASP A 92 8.19 -6.68 10.50
N GLY A 93 6.98 -6.56 9.97
CA GLY A 93 6.69 -5.72 8.82
C GLY A 93 5.41 -4.90 8.96
N LEU A 94 5.42 -3.72 8.33
CA LEU A 94 4.22 -2.91 8.11
C LEU A 94 4.17 -2.48 6.64
N VAL A 95 3.02 -2.66 6.00
CA VAL A 95 2.74 -2.12 4.67
C VAL A 95 1.62 -1.10 4.76
N ASN A 96 1.92 0.16 4.52
CA ASN A 96 0.95 1.24 4.46
C ASN A 96 0.39 1.37 3.05
N SER A 97 -0.73 0.67 2.77
CA SER A 97 -1.39 0.65 1.45
C SER A 97 -2.75 1.36 1.43
N ALA A 98 -3.35 1.64 2.59
CA ALA A 98 -4.61 2.35 2.65
C ALA A 98 -4.51 3.74 2.02
N ALA A 99 -5.40 4.05 1.08
CA ALA A 99 -5.48 5.36 0.45
C ALA A 99 -6.83 5.58 -0.23
N ILE A 100 -7.23 6.84 -0.29
CA ILE A 100 -8.30 7.35 -1.15
C ILE A 100 -7.73 8.42 -2.09
N GLY A 101 -8.32 8.60 -3.27
CA GLY A 101 -7.79 9.54 -4.26
C GLY A 101 -8.81 9.89 -5.33
N PRO A 102 -9.91 10.57 -4.97
CA PRO A 102 -10.82 11.14 -5.95
C PRO A 102 -10.07 12.15 -6.83
N LEU A 103 -10.54 12.31 -8.05
CA LEU A 103 -10.04 13.34 -8.94
C LEU A 103 -10.62 14.70 -8.52
N GLY A 104 -9.84 15.75 -8.69
CA GLY A 104 -10.26 17.13 -8.43
C GLY A 104 -9.08 18.09 -8.50
N THR A 105 -9.36 19.30 -8.99
CA THR A 105 -8.48 20.46 -8.90
C THR A 105 -8.59 21.07 -7.50
N VAL A 106 -7.84 22.12 -7.21
CA VAL A 106 -7.99 22.89 -5.96
C VAL A 106 -9.39 23.52 -5.84
N LEU A 107 -10.04 23.81 -6.95
CA LEU A 107 -11.38 24.41 -6.96
C LEU A 107 -12.50 23.39 -6.81
N ASP A 108 -12.29 22.13 -7.24
CA ASP A 108 -13.30 21.08 -7.22
C ASP A 108 -13.26 20.22 -5.95
N THR A 109 -12.18 20.31 -5.18
CA THR A 109 -12.01 19.51 -3.95
C THR A 109 -12.50 20.32 -2.77
N SER A 110 -13.56 19.86 -2.09
CA SER A 110 -14.01 20.51 -0.86
C SER A 110 -13.02 20.36 0.28
N GLU A 111 -13.10 21.25 1.28
CA GLU A 111 -12.25 21.18 2.48
C GLU A 111 -12.40 19.85 3.20
N GLU A 112 -13.62 19.33 3.38
CA GLU A 112 -13.88 18.05 4.04
C GLU A 112 -13.26 16.87 3.26
N MET A 113 -13.28 16.93 1.93
CA MET A 113 -12.64 15.90 1.11
C MET A 113 -11.13 16.00 1.17
N PHE A 114 -10.57 17.21 1.18
CA PHE A 114 -9.14 17.44 1.38
C PHE A 114 -8.68 16.87 2.71
N ASP A 115 -9.36 17.21 3.80
CA ASP A 115 -9.06 16.73 5.15
C ASP A 115 -9.17 15.20 5.24
N ARG A 116 -10.19 14.62 4.62
CA ARG A 116 -10.37 13.18 4.57
C ARG A 116 -9.22 12.48 3.82
N ILE A 117 -8.77 13.04 2.70
CA ILE A 117 -7.62 12.49 1.96
C ILE A 117 -6.37 12.54 2.84
N LEU A 118 -6.10 13.64 3.53
CA LEU A 118 -4.96 13.73 4.43
C LEU A 118 -5.10 12.80 5.65
N ALA A 119 -6.30 12.68 6.22
CA ALA A 119 -6.56 11.79 7.35
C ALA A 119 -6.27 10.33 6.99
N VAL A 120 -6.71 9.85 5.83
CA VAL A 120 -6.47 8.47 5.39
C VAL A 120 -5.02 8.29 4.91
N ASN A 121 -4.58 9.11 3.96
CA ASN A 121 -3.35 8.86 3.21
C ASN A 121 -2.08 9.25 3.97
N VAL A 122 -2.13 10.24 4.85
CA VAL A 122 -0.97 10.77 5.59
C VAL A 122 -1.03 10.41 7.06
N LYS A 123 -2.09 10.84 7.76
CA LYS A 123 -2.27 10.53 9.18
C LYS A 123 -2.37 9.02 9.41
N GLY A 124 -3.03 8.27 8.51
CA GLY A 124 -3.09 6.81 8.59
C GLY A 124 -1.70 6.16 8.56
N VAL A 125 -0.83 6.59 7.64
CA VAL A 125 0.59 6.14 7.59
C VAL A 125 1.32 6.47 8.89
N TYR A 126 1.15 7.69 9.39
CA TYR A 126 1.73 8.13 10.65
C TYR A 126 1.26 7.28 11.84
N LEU A 127 -0.06 7.07 11.99
CA LEU A 127 -0.64 6.32 13.10
C LEU A 127 -0.19 4.85 13.10
N ALA A 128 -0.25 4.19 11.95
CA ALA A 128 0.16 2.80 11.83
C ALA A 128 1.67 2.63 12.12
N SER A 129 2.50 3.51 11.56
CA SER A 129 3.94 3.48 11.82
C SER A 129 4.27 3.75 13.29
N ARG A 130 3.66 4.80 13.88
CA ARG A 130 3.82 5.13 15.30
C ARG A 130 3.46 3.96 16.22
N ALA A 131 2.42 3.20 15.88
CA ALA A 131 1.94 2.10 16.71
C ALA A 131 2.85 0.87 16.65
N VAL A 132 3.52 0.59 15.52
CA VAL A 132 4.38 -0.61 15.38
C VAL A 132 5.84 -0.37 15.76
N ILE A 133 6.36 0.85 15.57
CA ILE A 133 7.77 1.18 15.79
C ILE A 133 8.29 0.79 17.19
N PRO A 134 7.58 1.05 18.30
CA PRO A 134 8.06 0.63 19.62
C PRO A 134 8.27 -0.87 19.72
N THR A 135 7.37 -1.67 19.17
CA THR A 135 7.48 -3.13 19.13
C THR A 135 8.65 -3.56 18.25
N MET A 136 8.80 -3.01 17.06
CA MET A 136 9.91 -3.31 16.15
C MET A 136 11.26 -2.97 16.81
N ALA A 137 11.37 -1.81 17.46
CA ALA A 137 12.59 -1.42 18.17
C ALA A 137 12.93 -2.37 19.31
N ALA A 138 11.95 -2.77 20.11
CA ALA A 138 12.13 -3.72 21.20
C ALA A 138 12.55 -5.14 20.71
N GLN A 139 12.16 -5.51 19.50
CA GLN A 139 12.51 -6.77 18.84
C GLN A 139 13.88 -6.75 18.16
N GLY A 140 14.52 -5.57 18.08
CA GLY A 140 15.83 -5.38 17.43
C GLY A 140 15.78 -5.02 15.96
N GLY A 141 14.62 -4.61 15.44
CA GLY A 141 14.44 -4.10 14.08
C GLY A 141 13.10 -4.45 13.45
N GLY A 142 12.90 -3.95 12.22
CA GLY A 142 11.70 -4.20 11.44
C GLY A 142 11.79 -3.54 10.06
N SER A 143 10.74 -3.69 9.26
CA SER A 143 10.67 -3.05 7.94
C SER A 143 9.29 -2.46 7.67
N ILE A 144 9.26 -1.19 7.24
CA ILE A 144 8.05 -0.46 6.86
C ILE A 144 8.11 -0.15 5.38
N VAL A 145 7.06 -0.49 4.64
CA VAL A 145 6.92 -0.16 3.23
C VAL A 145 5.67 0.70 3.03
N ASN A 146 5.87 1.93 2.59
CA ASN A 146 4.79 2.84 2.25
C ASN A 146 4.45 2.74 0.76
N ILE A 147 3.17 2.67 0.41
CA ILE A 147 2.75 2.66 -0.97
C ILE A 147 2.56 4.12 -1.45
N GLY A 148 3.50 4.53 -2.28
CA GLY A 148 3.54 5.84 -2.90
C GLY A 148 2.67 5.96 -4.16
N SER A 149 2.95 6.98 -4.92
CA SER A 149 2.37 7.20 -6.25
C SER A 149 3.25 8.19 -7.02
N GLY A 150 3.40 8.02 -8.32
CA GLY A 150 3.98 9.04 -9.18
C GLY A 150 3.21 10.37 -9.18
N ALA A 151 1.98 10.38 -8.68
CA ALA A 151 1.23 11.62 -8.46
C ALA A 151 1.81 12.48 -7.32
N GLY A 152 2.67 11.93 -6.46
CA GLY A 152 3.34 12.71 -5.40
C GLY A 152 4.23 13.84 -5.91
N HIS A 153 4.61 13.81 -7.18
CA HIS A 153 5.32 14.90 -7.87
C HIS A 153 4.40 15.88 -8.61
N GLY A 154 3.09 15.73 -8.46
CA GLY A 154 2.07 16.51 -9.15
C GLY A 154 1.54 15.80 -10.39
N LYS A 155 0.23 15.74 -10.51
CA LYS A 155 -0.48 15.31 -11.73
C LYS A 155 -1.76 16.12 -11.91
N PRO A 156 -2.16 16.39 -13.15
CA PRO A 156 -3.41 17.12 -13.42
C PRO A 156 -4.60 16.46 -12.74
N ASN A 157 -5.50 17.28 -12.23
CA ASN A 157 -6.77 16.87 -11.62
C ASN A 157 -6.62 15.93 -10.41
N MET A 158 -5.52 16.08 -9.63
CA MET A 158 -5.20 15.27 -8.45
C MET A 158 -4.60 16.09 -7.31
N ALA A 159 -5.00 17.35 -7.13
CA ALA A 159 -4.31 18.28 -6.22
C ALA A 159 -4.15 17.74 -4.80
N ALA A 160 -5.24 17.38 -4.12
CA ALA A 160 -5.21 16.88 -2.76
C ALA A 160 -4.51 15.50 -2.65
N TYR A 161 -4.77 14.62 -3.61
CA TYR A 161 -4.11 13.31 -3.65
C TYR A 161 -2.59 13.43 -3.87
N ALA A 162 -2.17 14.31 -4.79
CA ALA A 162 -0.75 14.58 -5.05
C ALA A 162 -0.07 15.12 -3.80
N ALA A 163 -0.67 16.12 -3.12
CA ALA A 163 -0.16 16.65 -1.86
C ALA A 163 0.01 15.54 -0.81
N SER A 164 -0.99 14.66 -0.66
CA SER A 164 -0.92 13.53 0.29
C SER A 164 0.21 12.56 -0.04
N LYS A 165 0.43 12.22 -1.30
CA LYS A 165 1.49 11.27 -1.72
C LYS A 165 2.88 11.89 -1.68
N GLY A 166 3.01 13.20 -1.90
CA GLY A 166 4.23 13.96 -1.63
C GLY A 166 4.59 13.97 -0.13
N ALA A 167 3.59 14.15 0.73
CA ALA A 167 3.79 14.07 2.18
C ALA A 167 4.24 12.67 2.63
N VAL A 168 3.69 11.58 2.06
CA VAL A 168 4.13 10.20 2.37
C VAL A 168 5.56 9.95 1.93
N LEU A 169 6.01 10.53 0.80
CA LEU A 169 7.41 10.45 0.36
C LEU A 169 8.35 11.09 1.40
N ALA A 170 8.05 12.33 1.82
CA ALA A 170 8.83 13.03 2.84
C ALA A 170 8.83 12.29 4.18
N LEU A 171 7.66 11.82 4.63
CA LEU A 171 7.51 11.05 5.87
C LEU A 171 8.32 9.74 5.83
N THR A 172 8.37 9.06 4.68
CA THR A 172 9.17 7.84 4.48
C THR A 172 10.65 8.11 4.77
N THR A 173 11.20 9.17 4.17
CA THR A 173 12.61 9.53 4.33
C THR A 173 12.91 9.96 5.77
N ALA A 174 12.04 10.79 6.37
CA ALA A 174 12.20 11.22 7.75
C ALA A 174 12.23 10.02 8.72
N MET A 175 11.25 9.11 8.62
CA MET A 175 11.22 7.91 9.47
C MET A 175 12.43 7.00 9.24
N ALA A 176 12.97 6.92 8.02
CA ALA A 176 14.17 6.14 7.74
C ALA A 176 15.40 6.68 8.48
N TYR A 177 15.54 8.00 8.57
CA TYR A 177 16.59 8.64 9.37
C TYR A 177 16.36 8.47 10.87
N ASP A 178 15.16 8.78 11.36
CA ASP A 178 14.84 8.80 12.79
C ASP A 178 15.02 7.42 13.44
N HIS A 179 14.74 6.34 12.71
CA HIS A 179 14.74 4.97 13.23
C HIS A 179 15.94 4.12 12.76
N PHE A 180 16.95 4.75 12.15
CA PHE A 180 18.15 4.07 11.65
C PHE A 180 18.86 3.22 12.72
N HIS A 181 19.12 3.80 13.89
CA HIS A 181 19.81 3.11 14.99
C HIS A 181 18.95 2.04 15.67
N GLN A 182 17.64 2.04 15.44
CA GLN A 182 16.72 1.00 15.88
C GLN A 182 16.64 -0.19 14.89
N ARG A 183 17.43 -0.14 13.80
CA ARG A 183 17.41 -1.13 12.71
C ARG A 183 16.06 -1.28 12.05
N ILE A 184 15.28 -0.19 11.99
CA ILE A 184 14.00 -0.14 11.30
C ILE A 184 14.23 0.50 9.92
N ARG A 185 13.98 -0.29 8.87
CA ARG A 185 14.06 0.19 7.49
C ARG A 185 12.72 0.76 7.07
N VAL A 186 12.72 1.89 6.40
CA VAL A 186 11.49 2.51 5.89
C VAL A 186 11.69 2.87 4.43
N ASN A 187 10.88 2.32 3.54
CA ASN A 187 10.99 2.51 2.10
C ASN A 187 9.65 2.84 1.45
N LEU A 188 9.69 3.39 0.25
CA LEU A 188 8.51 3.71 -0.55
C LEU A 188 8.48 2.83 -1.81
N ALA A 189 7.35 2.21 -2.12
CA ALA A 189 7.12 1.53 -3.39
C ALA A 189 6.06 2.28 -4.21
N ILE A 190 6.36 2.62 -5.45
CA ILE A 190 5.46 3.35 -6.36
C ILE A 190 4.88 2.36 -7.38
N PRO A 191 3.56 2.13 -7.36
CA PRO A 191 2.88 1.37 -8.40
C PRO A 191 2.71 2.20 -9.68
N GLY A 192 2.77 1.56 -10.82
CA GLY A 192 2.55 2.23 -12.11
C GLY A 192 2.32 1.26 -13.25
N GLY A 193 2.73 1.64 -14.47
CA GLY A 193 2.57 0.79 -15.67
C GLY A 193 1.12 0.62 -16.16
N GLY A 194 0.16 1.35 -15.57
CA GLY A 194 -1.20 1.56 -16.08
C GLY A 194 -2.19 0.40 -15.95
N GLY A 195 -1.75 -0.82 -15.62
CA GLY A 195 -2.59 -2.01 -15.61
C GLY A 195 -3.18 -2.42 -14.26
N ILE A 196 -2.83 -1.72 -13.19
CA ILE A 196 -3.22 -2.14 -11.85
C ILE A 196 -4.68 -1.83 -11.57
N VAL A 197 -5.47 -2.88 -11.45
CA VAL A 197 -6.89 -2.82 -11.06
C VAL A 197 -6.98 -2.57 -9.56
N SER A 198 -7.65 -1.50 -9.16
CA SER A 198 -7.96 -1.17 -7.77
C SER A 198 -9.27 -0.42 -7.72
N GLY A 199 -9.92 -0.36 -6.56
CA GLY A 199 -11.14 0.45 -6.38
C GLY A 199 -10.95 1.90 -6.83
N MET A 200 -9.79 2.48 -6.53
CA MET A 200 -9.43 3.84 -6.95
C MET A 200 -9.28 3.96 -8.47
N SER A 201 -8.59 3.03 -9.13
CA SER A 201 -8.33 3.09 -10.56
C SER A 201 -9.60 2.85 -11.39
N VAL A 202 -10.45 1.92 -10.96
CA VAL A 202 -11.75 1.63 -11.57
C VAL A 202 -12.74 2.76 -11.28
N GLY A 203 -12.75 3.31 -10.06
CA GLY A 203 -13.59 4.46 -9.69
C GLY A 203 -13.34 5.70 -10.56
N ARG A 204 -12.11 5.92 -11.02
CA ARG A 204 -11.73 7.02 -11.92
C ARG A 204 -12.28 6.89 -13.35
N VAL A 205 -12.81 5.72 -13.71
CA VAL A 205 -13.50 5.46 -14.99
C VAL A 205 -14.97 5.09 -14.75
N GLY A 206 -15.60 5.72 -13.76
CA GLY A 206 -17.02 5.55 -13.47
C GLY A 206 -17.41 4.20 -12.85
N GLY A 207 -16.46 3.45 -12.32
CA GLY A 207 -16.69 2.12 -11.73
C GLY A 207 -16.70 0.97 -12.75
N ASP A 208 -16.47 1.25 -14.02
CA ASP A 208 -16.48 0.25 -15.09
C ASP A 208 -15.13 -0.45 -15.22
N ALA A 209 -15.04 -1.68 -14.68
CA ALA A 209 -13.84 -2.50 -14.74
C ALA A 209 -13.48 -2.96 -16.17
N ALA A 210 -14.47 -3.15 -17.04
CA ALA A 210 -14.26 -3.54 -18.44
C ALA A 210 -13.67 -2.37 -19.24
N LEU A 211 -14.21 -1.17 -19.04
CA LEU A 211 -13.66 0.06 -19.60
C LEU A 211 -12.22 0.29 -19.12
N PHE A 212 -11.95 0.06 -17.84
CA PHE A 212 -10.59 0.16 -17.31
C PHE A 212 -9.64 -0.85 -17.96
N ALA A 213 -10.05 -2.11 -18.08
CA ALA A 213 -9.23 -3.18 -18.68
C ALA A 213 -8.99 -2.96 -20.18
N GLY A 214 -9.95 -2.40 -20.91
CA GLY A 214 -9.84 -2.14 -22.36
C GLY A 214 -8.98 -0.92 -22.73
N ARG A 215 -8.48 -0.14 -21.75
CA ARG A 215 -7.65 1.04 -22.04
C ARG A 215 -6.28 0.64 -22.60
N LYS A 216 -5.86 1.33 -23.67
CA LYS A 216 -4.45 1.25 -24.09
C LYS A 216 -3.57 1.89 -23.03
N VAL A 217 -2.64 1.11 -22.49
CA VAL A 217 -1.59 1.59 -21.57
C VAL A 217 -0.24 1.27 -22.16
N ALA A 218 0.74 2.12 -21.90
CA ALA A 218 2.09 1.92 -22.42
C ALA A 218 2.75 0.63 -21.89
N GLY A 219 2.23 0.10 -20.78
CA GLY A 219 2.77 -1.12 -20.18
C GLY A 219 4.03 -0.88 -19.36
N THR A 220 4.85 -1.90 -19.27
CA THR A 220 6.13 -1.88 -18.56
C THR A 220 7.23 -2.46 -19.45
N VAL A 221 8.48 -2.39 -18.98
CA VAL A 221 9.62 -3.06 -19.62
C VAL A 221 9.43 -4.59 -19.77
N ALA A 222 8.51 -5.19 -19.03
CA ALA A 222 8.14 -6.59 -19.18
C ALA A 222 7.24 -6.88 -20.40
N GLY A 223 6.94 -5.89 -21.24
CA GLY A 223 6.10 -6.01 -22.44
C GLY A 223 4.61 -6.21 -22.13
N ARG A 224 4.19 -5.95 -20.91
CA ARG A 224 2.80 -6.06 -20.45
C ARG A 224 2.49 -4.98 -19.41
N PRO A 225 1.21 -4.68 -19.15
CA PRO A 225 0.81 -3.85 -18.02
C PRO A 225 1.28 -4.44 -16.68
N ALA A 226 1.57 -3.58 -15.70
CA ALA A 226 1.86 -4.01 -14.35
C ALA A 226 0.61 -4.58 -13.66
N THR A 227 0.82 -5.50 -12.75
CA THR A 227 -0.21 -6.13 -11.93
C THR A 227 0.01 -5.84 -10.44
N GLY A 228 -0.99 -6.10 -9.60
CA GLY A 228 -0.84 -6.03 -8.15
C GLY A 228 0.28 -6.95 -7.63
N ARG A 229 0.52 -8.08 -8.32
CA ARG A 229 1.60 -9.02 -7.97
C ARG A 229 2.99 -8.45 -8.23
N ASP A 230 3.17 -7.63 -9.26
CA ASP A 230 4.47 -6.98 -9.52
C ASP A 230 4.84 -6.04 -8.36
N LEU A 231 3.88 -5.24 -7.88
CA LEU A 231 4.07 -4.43 -6.68
C LEU A 231 4.32 -5.29 -5.44
N ALA A 232 3.53 -6.33 -5.23
CA ALA A 232 3.65 -7.22 -4.09
C ALA A 232 5.03 -7.90 -4.02
N ASN A 233 5.63 -8.26 -5.17
CA ASN A 233 6.99 -8.79 -5.25
C ASN A 233 8.04 -7.78 -4.76
N ALA A 234 7.93 -6.52 -5.17
CA ALA A 234 8.83 -5.47 -4.71
C ALA A 234 8.66 -5.19 -3.21
N VAL A 235 7.43 -5.18 -2.72
CA VAL A 235 7.13 -5.04 -1.29
C VAL A 235 7.72 -6.19 -0.50
N ALA A 236 7.56 -7.42 -0.96
CA ALA A 236 8.12 -8.60 -0.30
C ALA A 236 9.67 -8.55 -0.24
N PHE A 237 10.33 -8.11 -1.32
CA PHE A 237 11.77 -7.85 -1.31
C PHE A 237 12.15 -6.80 -0.24
N LEU A 238 11.46 -5.66 -0.20
CA LEU A 238 11.76 -4.60 0.75
C LEU A 238 11.51 -5.00 2.21
N LEU A 239 10.62 -5.95 2.46
CA LEU A 239 10.38 -6.52 3.80
C LEU A 239 11.40 -7.60 4.19
N SER A 240 12.06 -8.23 3.23
CA SER A 240 12.98 -9.35 3.46
C SER A 240 14.37 -8.90 3.90
N ASP A 241 15.18 -9.87 4.35
CA ASP A 241 16.59 -9.69 4.69
C ASP A 241 17.45 -9.38 3.45
N ASP A 242 17.01 -9.74 2.25
CA ASP A 242 17.70 -9.38 1.00
C ASP A 242 17.78 -7.85 0.80
N ALA A 243 16.89 -7.09 1.47
CA ALA A 243 16.90 -5.63 1.48
C ALA A 243 17.51 -5.04 2.76
N ALA A 244 18.37 -5.78 3.48
CA ALA A 244 18.89 -5.38 4.80
C ALA A 244 19.59 -4.00 4.81
N THR A 245 20.19 -3.59 3.71
CA THR A 245 20.86 -2.28 3.56
C THR A 245 20.02 -1.23 2.85
N VAL A 246 18.77 -1.54 2.51
CA VAL A 246 17.89 -0.65 1.73
C VAL A 246 16.93 0.08 2.68
N SER A 247 17.13 1.39 2.88
CA SER A 247 16.28 2.25 3.68
C SER A 247 16.26 3.67 3.14
N GLY A 248 15.14 4.38 3.26
CA GLY A 248 14.95 5.74 2.77
C GLY A 248 14.83 5.83 1.24
N THR A 249 14.63 4.72 0.54
CA THR A 249 14.59 4.69 -0.92
C THR A 249 13.19 4.65 -1.51
N VAL A 250 13.11 5.01 -2.79
CA VAL A 250 11.92 4.89 -3.64
C VAL A 250 12.16 3.79 -4.65
N VAL A 251 11.33 2.75 -4.63
CA VAL A 251 11.32 1.69 -5.64
C VAL A 251 10.15 1.91 -6.59
N ASP A 252 10.46 2.26 -7.83
CA ASP A 252 9.47 2.47 -8.88
C ASP A 252 9.16 1.15 -9.61
N VAL A 253 7.99 0.60 -9.33
CA VAL A 253 7.50 -0.63 -9.96
C VAL A 253 6.73 -0.31 -11.26
N GLY A 254 6.55 0.96 -11.56
CA GLY A 254 5.71 1.44 -12.66
C GLY A 254 6.46 1.86 -13.92
N CYS A 255 7.78 1.71 -13.98
CA CYS A 255 8.61 2.21 -15.06
C CYS A 255 8.38 3.72 -15.30
N PHE A 256 9.24 4.55 -14.72
CA PHE A 256 9.20 6.02 -14.80
C PHE A 256 8.02 6.71 -14.10
N ALA A 257 7.25 6.00 -13.25
CA ALA A 257 6.17 6.63 -12.50
C ALA A 257 6.70 7.70 -11.53
N ASN A 258 7.89 7.45 -10.93
CA ASN A 258 8.57 8.40 -10.04
C ASN A 258 9.07 9.66 -10.78
N GLN A 259 9.49 9.52 -12.02
CA GLN A 259 9.94 10.64 -12.86
C GLN A 259 8.77 11.44 -13.47
N GLY A 260 7.52 10.97 -13.30
CA GLY A 260 6.33 11.65 -13.81
C GLY A 260 6.17 11.62 -15.34
N GLY A 261 7.11 10.99 -16.04
CA GLY A 261 7.14 10.97 -17.49
C GLY A 261 6.27 9.90 -18.12
N PRO A 262 5.86 10.12 -19.39
CA PRO A 262 5.34 9.03 -20.19
C PRO A 262 6.44 8.03 -20.53
N ILE A 263 6.08 6.78 -20.71
CA ILE A 263 6.99 5.79 -21.31
C ILE A 263 7.32 6.24 -22.74
N PRO A 264 8.60 6.21 -23.16
CA PRO A 264 8.97 6.60 -24.51
C PRO A 264 8.20 5.78 -25.55
N PRO A 265 7.78 6.37 -26.67
CA PRO A 265 7.21 5.63 -27.77
C PRO A 265 8.21 4.61 -28.31
N ALA A 266 7.70 3.47 -28.82
CA ALA A 266 8.57 2.51 -29.48
C ALA A 266 9.24 3.17 -30.71
N PRO A 267 10.54 2.90 -30.98
CA PRO A 267 11.15 3.31 -32.22
C PRO A 267 10.35 2.73 -33.38
N ASN A 268 9.93 3.53 -34.33
CA ASN A 268 9.15 3.14 -35.51
C ASN A 268 7.66 2.78 -35.26
N SER A 269 7.01 3.35 -34.25
CA SER A 269 5.53 3.32 -34.10
C SER A 269 4.86 4.52 -34.74
#